data_ebfa96092c1448b5b905351e8eefa986
#
_entry.id   ebfa96092c1448b5b905351e8eefa986
#
_cell.length_a   1.000
_cell.length_b   1.000
_cell.length_c   1.000
_cell.angle_alpha   90.00
_cell.angle_beta   90.00
_cell.angle_gamma   90.00
#
_symmetry.space_group_name_H-M   'P 1'
#
loop_
_entity.id
_entity.type
_entity.pdbx_description
1 polymer ?
#
loop_
_entity_poly.entity_id
_entity_poly.type
_entity_poly.pdbx_seq_one_letter_code
_entity_poly.pdbx_strand_id
1 'polypeptide(L)'
;TALDNVKEGLKIVKKLPDDEATKIAKEELAKVGLSDRENHYPRHLSGGQKQRVALARALAMKPDVLLLDEPTSALDPELVGEVEKSIADAAKSGQTMVLVSHDMSFVRQVADKVLFLEKGHILEQGTPDQLFNHPQEKRTEEFFASYKKTFI
;
A
#
# COMPACT_ATOMS: atom_id res chain seq x y z
N THR A 1 -19.65 -8.46 4.59
CA THR A 1 -19.22 -7.25 5.33
C THR A 1 -17.72 -7.02 5.15
N ALA A 2 -17.20 -5.87 5.63
CA ALA A 2 -15.75 -5.63 5.68
C ALA A 2 -15.05 -6.71 6.51
N LEU A 3 -15.62 -7.06 7.65
CA LEU A 3 -15.11 -8.13 8.51
C LEU A 3 -15.03 -9.47 7.78
N ASP A 4 -16.09 -9.86 7.07
CA ASP A 4 -16.11 -11.13 6.32
C ASP A 4 -15.07 -11.14 5.20
N ASN A 5 -14.85 -10.02 4.52
CA ASN A 5 -13.80 -9.89 3.51
C ASN A 5 -12.40 -10.19 4.07
N VAL A 6 -12.09 -9.70 5.27
CA VAL A 6 -10.79 -9.95 5.91
C VAL A 6 -10.71 -11.37 6.45
N LYS A 7 -11.81 -11.92 6.98
CA LYS A 7 -11.90 -13.29 7.50
C LYS A 7 -11.75 -14.38 6.44
N GLU A 8 -12.19 -14.13 5.22
CA GLU A 8 -12.32 -15.14 4.17
C GLU A 8 -11.03 -15.93 3.95
N GLY A 9 -9.92 -15.27 3.74
CA GLY A 9 -8.62 -15.91 3.56
C GLY A 9 -8.16 -16.70 4.79
N LEU A 10 -8.42 -16.18 5.98
CA LEU A 10 -8.10 -16.86 7.23
C LEU A 10 -8.86 -18.18 7.41
N LYS A 11 -10.15 -18.20 7.02
CA LYS A 11 -11.00 -19.39 7.11
C LYS A 11 -10.71 -20.40 6.01
N ILE A 12 -10.62 -19.95 4.76
CA ILE A 12 -10.52 -20.84 3.60
C ILE A 12 -9.09 -21.36 3.41
N VAL A 13 -8.09 -20.47 3.50
CA VAL A 13 -6.69 -20.83 3.23
C VAL A 13 -5.98 -21.31 4.49
N LYS A 14 -6.06 -20.54 5.58
CA LYS A 14 -5.41 -20.90 6.85
C LYS A 14 -6.22 -21.88 7.70
N LYS A 15 -7.49 -22.12 7.34
CA LYS A 15 -8.41 -23.05 8.04
C LYS A 15 -8.57 -22.75 9.53
N LEU A 16 -8.48 -21.47 9.91
CA LEU A 16 -8.66 -21.05 11.29
C LEU A 16 -10.12 -21.19 11.74
N PRO A 17 -10.37 -21.46 13.02
CA PRO A 17 -11.71 -21.37 13.62
C PRO A 17 -12.30 -19.97 13.45
N ASP A 18 -13.63 -19.86 13.43
CA ASP A 18 -14.31 -18.60 13.15
C ASP A 18 -14.03 -17.49 14.18
N ASP A 19 -13.93 -17.86 15.44
CA ASP A 19 -13.61 -16.96 16.56
C ASP A 19 -12.17 -16.39 16.42
N GLU A 20 -11.20 -17.22 16.10
CA GLU A 20 -9.82 -16.81 15.89
C GLU A 20 -9.69 -15.92 14.64
N ALA A 21 -10.30 -16.33 13.51
CA ALA A 21 -10.34 -15.55 12.30
C ALA A 21 -11.01 -14.18 12.52
N THR A 22 -12.09 -14.14 13.32
CA THR A 22 -12.79 -12.90 13.68
C THR A 22 -11.89 -11.97 14.49
N LYS A 23 -11.17 -12.49 15.48
CA LYS A 23 -10.23 -11.70 16.30
C LYS A 23 -9.16 -11.07 15.44
N ILE A 24 -8.47 -11.85 14.60
CA ILE A 24 -7.43 -11.35 13.69
C ILE A 24 -7.99 -10.30 12.74
N ALA A 25 -9.15 -10.57 12.13
CA ALA A 25 -9.75 -9.64 11.18
C ALA A 25 -10.12 -8.30 11.81
N LYS A 26 -10.62 -8.29 13.04
CA LYS A 26 -10.90 -7.05 13.80
C LYS A 26 -9.62 -6.28 14.12
N GLU A 27 -8.57 -6.97 14.52
CA GLU A 27 -7.26 -6.35 14.80
C GLU A 27 -6.69 -5.67 13.53
N GLU A 28 -6.77 -6.34 12.37
CA GLU A 28 -6.28 -5.77 11.11
C GLU A 28 -7.15 -4.60 10.62
N LEU A 29 -8.48 -4.67 10.77
CA LEU A 29 -9.37 -3.54 10.47
C LEU A 29 -9.10 -2.33 11.39
N ALA A 30 -8.79 -2.57 12.66
CA ALA A 30 -8.43 -1.51 13.59
C ALA A 30 -7.12 -0.80 13.18
N LYS A 31 -6.11 -1.55 12.74
CA LYS A 31 -4.83 -0.98 12.25
C LYS A 31 -5.00 -0.02 11.08
N VAL A 32 -5.99 -0.26 10.23
CA VAL A 32 -6.31 0.62 9.09
C VAL A 32 -7.43 1.62 9.40
N GLY A 33 -7.80 1.79 10.68
CA GLY A 33 -8.77 2.78 11.12
C GLY A 33 -10.22 2.49 10.72
N LEU A 34 -10.62 1.22 10.64
CA LEU A 34 -11.96 0.78 10.22
C LEU A 34 -12.73 -0.04 11.27
N SER A 35 -12.42 0.12 12.55
CA SER A 35 -13.11 -0.58 13.64
C SER A 35 -14.62 -0.31 13.67
N ASP A 36 -15.05 0.91 13.31
CA ASP A 36 -16.45 1.33 13.26
C ASP A 36 -17.15 0.90 11.97
N ARG A 37 -16.43 0.30 11.02
CA ARG A 37 -16.91 -0.10 9.69
C ARG A 37 -16.93 -1.62 9.46
N GLU A 38 -16.58 -2.42 10.46
CA GLU A 38 -16.45 -3.87 10.33
C GLU A 38 -17.72 -4.56 9.79
N ASN A 39 -18.90 -4.07 10.14
CA ASN A 39 -20.20 -4.60 9.73
C ASN A 39 -20.76 -3.97 8.45
N HIS A 40 -20.05 -3.01 7.84
CA HIS A 40 -20.50 -2.38 6.60
C HIS A 40 -20.25 -3.27 5.39
N TYR A 41 -21.20 -3.25 4.46
CA TYR A 41 -21.02 -3.87 3.15
C TYR A 41 -20.15 -2.99 2.24
N PRO A 42 -19.38 -3.56 1.28
CA PRO A 42 -18.54 -2.78 0.37
C PRO A 42 -19.27 -1.64 -0.34
N ARG A 43 -20.54 -1.82 -0.69
CA ARG A 43 -21.35 -0.77 -1.34
C ARG A 43 -21.59 0.48 -0.46
N HIS A 44 -21.41 0.35 0.86
CA HIS A 44 -21.58 1.43 1.82
C HIS A 44 -20.25 2.03 2.29
N LEU A 45 -19.14 1.64 1.66
CA LEU A 45 -17.79 2.12 1.94
C LEU A 45 -17.33 3.06 0.84
N SER A 46 -16.59 4.12 1.22
CA SER A 46 -15.88 4.96 0.27
C SER A 46 -14.78 4.20 -0.48
N GLY A 47 -14.24 4.77 -1.56
CA GLY A 47 -13.12 4.18 -2.29
C GLY A 47 -11.91 3.91 -1.39
N GLY A 48 -11.50 4.89 -0.59
CA GLY A 48 -10.39 4.76 0.36
C GLY A 48 -10.66 3.72 1.46
N GLN A 49 -11.91 3.65 1.96
CA GLN A 49 -12.29 2.60 2.92
C GLN A 49 -12.21 1.20 2.31
N LYS A 50 -12.65 1.02 1.05
CA LYS A 50 -12.51 -0.26 0.32
C LYS A 50 -11.05 -0.67 0.15
N GLN A 51 -10.17 0.29 -0.18
CA GLN A 51 -8.73 0.03 -0.30
C GLN A 51 -8.11 -0.37 1.05
N ARG A 52 -8.49 0.30 2.13
CA ARG A 52 -8.02 -0.07 3.47
C ARG A 52 -8.55 -1.45 3.92
N VAL A 53 -9.77 -1.83 3.56
CA VAL A 53 -10.25 -3.21 3.77
C VAL A 53 -9.41 -4.21 2.97
N ALA A 54 -9.08 -3.91 1.71
CA ALA A 54 -8.23 -4.78 0.89
C ALA A 54 -6.81 -4.92 1.49
N LEU A 55 -6.24 -3.83 2.00
CA LEU A 55 -4.96 -3.84 2.71
C LEU A 55 -5.03 -4.70 3.98
N ALA A 56 -6.05 -4.51 4.82
CA ALA A 56 -6.26 -5.30 6.03
C ALA A 56 -6.42 -6.80 5.71
N ARG A 57 -7.17 -7.13 4.65
CA ARG A 57 -7.33 -8.50 4.17
C ARG A 57 -6.00 -9.14 3.77
N ALA A 58 -5.13 -8.40 3.08
CA ALA A 58 -3.82 -8.89 2.68
C ALA A 58 -2.89 -9.08 3.90
N LEU A 59 -2.86 -8.10 4.81
CA LEU A 59 -2.04 -8.14 6.03
C LEU A 59 -2.48 -9.24 7.00
N ALA A 60 -3.77 -9.53 7.10
CA ALA A 60 -4.30 -10.61 7.94
C ALA A 60 -3.69 -11.97 7.59
N MET A 61 -3.32 -12.16 6.34
CA MET A 61 -2.65 -13.39 5.88
C MET A 61 -1.20 -13.50 6.37
N LYS A 62 -0.63 -12.44 6.97
CA LYS A 62 0.78 -12.35 7.41
C LYS A 62 1.72 -12.79 6.29
N PRO A 63 1.70 -12.10 5.14
CA PRO A 63 2.55 -12.46 4.01
C PRO A 63 4.00 -12.08 4.30
N ASP A 64 4.96 -12.87 3.77
CA ASP A 64 6.38 -12.50 3.81
C ASP A 64 6.65 -11.24 2.99
N VAL A 65 5.94 -11.07 1.87
CA VAL A 65 6.01 -9.88 1.00
C VAL A 65 4.61 -9.46 0.58
N LEU A 66 4.30 -8.17 0.73
CA LEU A 66 3.08 -7.55 0.25
C LEU A 66 3.33 -6.83 -1.08
N LEU A 67 2.52 -7.11 -2.10
CA LEU A 67 2.61 -6.46 -3.42
C LEU A 67 1.47 -5.43 -3.54
N LEU A 68 1.84 -4.18 -3.80
CA LEU A 68 0.92 -3.05 -3.97
C LEU A 68 1.15 -2.43 -5.35
N ASP A 69 0.16 -2.54 -6.22
CA ASP A 69 0.20 -1.97 -7.56
C ASP A 69 -0.77 -0.79 -7.65
N GLU A 70 -0.22 0.42 -7.73
CA GLU A 70 -0.97 1.68 -7.83
C GLU A 70 -2.14 1.79 -6.82
N PRO A 71 -1.91 1.60 -5.50
CA PRO A 71 -2.99 1.43 -4.52
C PRO A 71 -3.89 2.66 -4.36
N THR A 72 -3.50 3.82 -4.84
CA THR A 72 -4.23 5.09 -4.70
C THR A 72 -4.70 5.69 -6.02
N SER A 73 -4.34 5.11 -7.18
CA SER A 73 -4.57 5.69 -8.51
C SER A 73 -6.04 5.91 -8.88
N ALA A 74 -6.95 5.12 -8.32
CA ALA A 74 -8.40 5.19 -8.58
C ALA A 74 -9.17 5.93 -7.48
N LEU A 75 -8.47 6.65 -6.59
CA LEU A 75 -9.08 7.36 -5.47
C LEU A 75 -9.17 8.86 -5.71
N ASP A 76 -10.21 9.46 -5.13
CA ASP A 76 -10.28 10.92 -5.03
C ASP A 76 -9.12 11.42 -4.16
N PRO A 77 -8.52 12.59 -4.49
CA PRO A 77 -7.37 13.14 -3.76
C PRO A 77 -7.58 13.25 -2.24
N GLU A 78 -8.81 13.52 -1.80
CA GLU A 78 -9.17 13.62 -0.38
C GLU A 78 -9.03 12.27 0.37
N LEU A 79 -9.08 11.14 -0.35
CA LEU A 79 -9.02 9.78 0.22
C LEU A 79 -7.63 9.16 0.16
N VAL A 80 -6.72 9.72 -0.63
CA VAL A 80 -5.36 9.21 -0.85
C VAL A 80 -4.58 9.15 0.45
N GLY A 81 -4.55 10.23 1.21
CA GLY A 81 -3.74 10.34 2.43
C GLY A 81 -4.04 9.30 3.51
N GLU A 82 -5.32 8.86 3.64
CA GLU A 82 -5.68 7.81 4.61
C GLU A 82 -5.13 6.43 4.20
N VAL A 83 -5.12 6.14 2.90
CA VAL A 83 -4.58 4.88 2.37
C VAL A 83 -3.06 4.86 2.45
N GLU A 84 -2.40 5.95 2.05
CA GLU A 84 -0.95 6.12 2.16
C GLU A 84 -0.46 6.00 3.60
N LYS A 85 -1.18 6.62 4.55
CA LYS A 85 -0.88 6.47 5.97
C LYS A 85 -0.95 5.01 6.41
N SER A 86 -1.98 4.28 6.00
CA SER A 86 -2.13 2.86 6.37
C SER A 86 -1.00 2.00 5.79
N ILE A 87 -0.54 2.29 4.56
CA ILE A 87 0.61 1.62 3.94
C ILE A 87 1.91 1.97 4.68
N ALA A 88 2.13 3.26 5.00
CA ALA A 88 3.29 3.70 5.74
C ALA A 88 3.36 3.09 7.15
N ASP A 89 2.22 2.96 7.83
CA ASP A 89 2.14 2.33 9.16
C ASP A 89 2.46 0.82 9.06
N ALA A 90 2.01 0.14 8.01
CA ALA A 90 2.38 -1.26 7.75
C ALA A 90 3.90 -1.40 7.48
N ALA A 91 4.50 -0.50 6.68
CA ALA A 91 5.95 -0.47 6.44
C ALA A 91 6.73 -0.29 7.74
N LYS A 92 6.34 0.68 8.57
CA LYS A 92 6.99 0.94 9.89
C LYS A 92 6.86 -0.24 10.85
N SER A 93 5.81 -1.05 10.73
CA SER A 93 5.65 -2.26 11.53
C SER A 93 6.54 -3.43 11.07
N GLY A 94 7.35 -3.24 10.03
CA GLY A 94 8.30 -4.24 9.53
C GLY A 94 7.76 -5.12 8.40
N GLN A 95 6.61 -4.79 7.80
CA GLN A 95 6.10 -5.53 6.66
C GLN A 95 6.94 -5.25 5.41
N THR A 96 7.59 -6.28 4.88
CA THR A 96 8.27 -6.19 3.58
C THR A 96 7.24 -6.01 2.48
N MET A 97 7.44 -5.01 1.61
CA MET A 97 6.51 -4.75 0.52
C MET A 97 7.21 -4.28 -0.75
N VAL A 98 6.56 -4.54 -1.88
CA VAL A 98 6.91 -3.96 -3.17
C VAL A 98 5.75 -3.06 -3.59
N LEU A 99 6.03 -1.78 -3.75
CA LEU A 99 5.06 -0.76 -4.10
C LEU A 99 5.36 -0.23 -5.50
N VAL A 100 4.36 -0.29 -6.39
CA VAL A 100 4.35 0.46 -7.65
C VAL A 100 3.47 1.69 -7.45
N SER A 101 4.02 2.86 -7.71
CA SER A 101 3.30 4.14 -7.58
C SER A 101 3.86 5.19 -8.53
N HIS A 102 3.01 6.10 -8.96
CA HIS A 102 3.42 7.33 -9.65
C HIS A 102 3.48 8.53 -8.69
N ASP A 103 3.09 8.39 -7.42
CA ASP A 103 3.29 9.43 -6.42
C ASP A 103 4.71 9.38 -5.86
N MET A 104 5.57 10.21 -6.45
CA MET A 104 6.98 10.26 -6.06
C MET A 104 7.21 10.82 -4.67
N SER A 105 6.29 11.64 -4.15
CA SER A 105 6.37 12.17 -2.78
C SER A 105 6.12 11.06 -1.76
N PHE A 106 5.13 10.23 -2.01
CA PHE A 106 4.84 9.06 -1.18
C PHE A 106 5.97 8.01 -1.26
N VAL A 107 6.44 7.68 -2.48
CA VAL A 107 7.59 6.78 -2.65
C VAL A 107 8.81 7.27 -1.88
N ARG A 108 9.13 8.57 -1.94
CA ARG A 108 10.25 9.17 -1.22
C ARG A 108 10.12 9.04 0.30
N GLN A 109 8.89 9.09 0.81
CA GLN A 109 8.60 9.02 2.24
C GLN A 109 8.68 7.59 2.79
N VAL A 110 8.26 6.59 2.02
CA VAL A 110 8.00 5.24 2.53
C VAL A 110 9.03 4.20 2.09
N ALA A 111 9.72 4.41 0.97
CA ALA A 111 10.62 3.41 0.40
C ALA A 111 12.02 3.45 1.03
N ASP A 112 12.55 2.28 1.36
CA ASP A 112 13.98 2.10 1.70
C ASP A 112 14.83 1.99 0.43
N LYS A 113 14.24 1.44 -0.65
CA LYS A 113 14.90 1.23 -1.94
C LYS A 113 13.93 1.51 -3.07
N VAL A 114 14.42 2.20 -4.10
CA VAL A 114 13.68 2.51 -5.32
C VAL A 114 14.31 1.78 -6.50
N LEU A 115 13.45 1.25 -7.37
CA LEU A 115 13.84 0.62 -8.63
C LEU A 115 13.21 1.42 -9.77
N PHE A 116 14.02 1.96 -10.67
CA PHE A 116 13.53 2.61 -11.88
C PHE A 116 13.50 1.62 -13.02
N LEU A 117 12.28 1.31 -13.51
CA LEU A 117 12.07 0.37 -14.61
C LEU A 117 11.85 1.12 -15.91
N GLU A 118 12.56 0.70 -16.97
CA GLU A 118 12.31 1.15 -18.33
C GLU A 118 12.38 -0.03 -19.30
N LYS A 119 11.38 -0.14 -20.18
CA LYS A 119 11.29 -1.19 -21.23
C LYS A 119 11.48 -2.61 -20.69
N GLY A 120 10.94 -2.87 -19.48
CA GLY A 120 11.01 -4.19 -18.84
C GLY A 120 12.32 -4.52 -18.12
N HIS A 121 13.24 -3.56 -18.00
CA HIS A 121 14.51 -3.72 -17.31
C HIS A 121 14.64 -2.72 -16.16
N ILE A 122 15.35 -3.14 -15.09
CA ILE A 122 15.75 -2.22 -14.03
C ILE A 122 16.92 -1.42 -14.57
N LEU A 123 16.67 -0.13 -14.89
CA LEU A 123 17.69 0.77 -15.40
C LEU A 123 18.60 1.28 -14.30
N GLU A 124 18.00 1.65 -13.16
CA GLU A 124 18.72 2.15 -12.00
C GLU A 124 18.02 1.73 -10.71
N GLN A 125 18.79 1.57 -9.63
CA GLN A 125 18.27 1.24 -8.31
C GLN A 125 19.14 1.85 -7.21
N GLY A 126 18.51 2.24 -6.10
CA GLY A 126 19.22 2.83 -4.96
C GLY A 126 18.27 3.31 -3.89
N THR A 127 18.76 4.08 -2.94
CA THR A 127 17.92 4.77 -1.96
C THR A 127 17.09 5.87 -2.64
N PRO A 128 16.00 6.33 -2.02
CA PRO A 128 15.25 7.48 -2.55
C PRO A 128 16.16 8.70 -2.80
N ASP A 129 17.07 9.01 -1.89
CA ASP A 129 17.98 10.14 -2.07
C ASP A 129 18.89 10.00 -3.30
N GLN A 130 19.43 8.80 -3.52
CA GLN A 130 20.27 8.54 -4.69
C GLN A 130 19.51 8.76 -6.00
N LEU A 131 18.32 8.15 -6.15
CA LEU A 131 17.58 8.23 -7.40
C LEU A 131 16.94 9.60 -7.65
N PHE A 132 16.43 10.25 -6.60
CA PHE A 132 15.74 11.52 -6.75
C PHE A 132 16.68 12.73 -6.83
N ASN A 133 17.83 12.68 -6.17
CA ASN A 133 18.73 13.82 -6.06
C ASN A 133 20.06 13.62 -6.79
N HIS A 134 20.51 12.36 -6.94
CA HIS A 134 21.83 12.03 -7.49
C HIS A 134 21.77 10.87 -8.48
N PRO A 135 20.82 10.86 -9.46
CA PRO A 135 20.72 9.79 -10.44
C PRO A 135 22.02 9.69 -11.26
N GLN A 136 22.41 8.45 -11.58
CA GLN A 136 23.60 8.18 -12.39
C GLN A 136 23.23 8.00 -13.87
N GLU A 137 22.01 7.53 -14.14
CA GLU A 137 21.52 7.31 -15.48
C GLU A 137 20.79 8.57 -16.00
N LYS A 138 21.18 9.03 -17.18
CA LYS A 138 20.58 10.21 -17.81
C LYS A 138 19.06 10.11 -17.93
N ARG A 139 18.56 8.93 -18.23
CA ARG A 139 17.12 8.70 -18.38
C ARG A 139 16.38 8.80 -17.04
N THR A 140 16.98 8.35 -15.95
CA THR A 140 16.48 8.51 -14.59
C THR A 140 16.44 10.00 -14.21
N GLU A 141 17.49 10.75 -14.53
CA GLU A 141 17.55 12.19 -14.32
C GLU A 141 16.44 12.94 -15.06
N GLU A 142 16.25 12.64 -16.35
CA GLU A 142 15.20 13.23 -17.18
C GLU A 142 13.79 12.94 -16.60
N PHE A 143 13.56 11.71 -16.15
CA PHE A 143 12.30 11.30 -15.55
C PHE A 143 12.00 12.09 -14.27
N PHE A 144 12.92 12.11 -13.32
CA PHE A 144 12.71 12.82 -12.06
C PHE A 144 12.76 14.36 -12.20
N ALA A 145 13.48 14.90 -13.18
CA ALA A 145 13.45 16.32 -13.47
C ALA A 145 12.07 16.81 -13.92
N SER A 146 11.30 15.98 -14.62
CA SER A 146 9.93 16.30 -15.02
C SER A 146 9.00 16.44 -13.81
N TYR A 147 9.16 15.60 -12.79
CA TYR A 147 8.40 15.71 -11.55
C TYR A 147 8.75 16.96 -10.72
N LYS A 148 10.01 17.36 -10.67
CA LYS A 148 10.43 18.58 -9.95
C LYS A 148 9.79 19.85 -10.51
N LYS A 149 9.45 19.88 -11.80
CA LYS A 149 8.80 21.02 -12.47
C LYS A 149 7.29 21.14 -12.19
N THR A 150 6.66 20.07 -11.76
CA THR A 150 5.20 20.03 -11.58
C THR A 150 4.76 20.50 -10.17
N PHE A 151 5.71 20.66 -9.24
CA PHE A 151 5.46 21.01 -7.83
C PHE A 151 6.08 22.36 -7.40
N ILE A 152 6.35 23.29 -8.36
CA ILE A 152 6.76 24.69 -8.06
C ILE A 152 5.61 25.63 -8.42
#